data_37a1df79775018642ad859d76112128d
#
_entry.id   37a1df79775018642ad859d76112128d
#
_cell.length_a   1.000
_cell.length_b   1.000
_cell.length_c   1.000
_cell.angle_alpha   90.00
_cell.angle_beta   90.00
_cell.angle_gamma   90.00
#
_symmetry.space_group_name_H-M   'P 1'
#
loop_
_entity.id
_entity.type
_entity.pdbx_description
1 polymer ?
#
loop_
_entity_poly.entity_id
_entity_poly.type
_entity_poly.pdbx_seq_one_letter_code
_entity_poly.pdbx_strand_id
1 'polypeptide(L)'
;HHGLNITDEFMRAVRDASPAASGVLLQYPFYAGIFGIMAGTGLSAAIADLFVHVASATWLPATIFTYSAVLGVFVPSGGAKWVIEAPYVLESAKALGVPAGWMVVTYDLGEAVANLVQPFWMLPILGILGLRARDLMGYTYLVAIVLFPLALLLVTLLRPAS
;
A
#
# COMPACT_ATOMS: atom_id res chain seq x y z
N HIS A 1 48.88 -10.23 0.45
CA HIS A 1 47.56 -10.88 0.29
C HIS A 1 46.67 -10.40 1.43
N HIS A 2 45.98 -9.29 1.23
CA HIS A 2 44.81 -8.96 2.05
C HIS A 2 43.70 -9.91 1.55
N GLY A 3 43.55 -11.05 2.20
CA GLY A 3 42.38 -11.90 2.06
C GLY A 3 41.19 -11.07 2.50
N LEU A 4 40.35 -10.67 1.54
CA LEU A 4 39.05 -10.09 1.80
C LEU A 4 38.31 -11.09 2.69
N ASN A 5 38.14 -10.76 3.95
CA ASN A 5 37.35 -11.61 4.83
C ASN A 5 35.88 -11.33 4.54
N ILE A 6 35.32 -12.12 3.62
CA ILE A 6 33.93 -12.01 3.15
C ILE A 6 32.94 -11.90 4.32
N THR A 7 33.25 -12.58 5.44
CA THR A 7 32.44 -12.54 6.65
C THR A 7 32.46 -11.15 7.30
N ASP A 8 33.63 -10.53 7.38
CA ASP A 8 33.76 -9.19 8.01
C ASP A 8 33.12 -8.11 7.13
N GLU A 9 33.27 -8.22 5.80
CA GLU A 9 32.62 -7.31 4.86
C GLU A 9 31.10 -7.47 4.90
N PHE A 10 30.59 -8.71 4.93
CA PHE A 10 29.17 -8.99 5.07
C PHE A 10 28.63 -8.41 6.39
N MET A 11 29.31 -8.66 7.52
CA MET A 11 28.90 -8.15 8.82
C MET A 11 28.94 -6.62 8.89
N ARG A 12 29.88 -5.99 8.19
CA ARG A 12 29.94 -4.53 8.06
C ARG A 12 28.73 -4.02 7.26
N ALA A 13 28.46 -4.61 6.09
CA ALA A 13 27.31 -4.24 5.27
C ALA A 13 25.97 -4.40 6.01
N VAL A 14 25.81 -5.47 6.81
CA VAL A 14 24.62 -5.67 7.66
C VAL A 14 24.51 -4.57 8.71
N ARG A 15 25.60 -4.22 9.40
CA ARG A 15 25.59 -3.14 10.40
C ARG A 15 25.24 -1.78 9.78
N ASP A 16 25.76 -1.50 8.59
CA ASP A 16 25.51 -0.23 7.89
C ASP A 16 24.07 -0.14 7.37
N ALA A 17 23.47 -1.28 6.99
CA ALA A 17 22.09 -1.35 6.50
C ALA A 17 21.03 -1.43 7.62
N SER A 18 21.38 -1.97 8.79
CA SER A 18 20.44 -2.22 9.91
C SER A 18 19.67 -0.97 10.37
N PRO A 19 20.27 0.23 10.47
CA PRO A 19 19.55 1.43 10.86
C PRO A 19 18.37 1.76 9.92
N ALA A 20 18.50 1.49 8.62
CA ALA A 20 17.42 1.70 7.65
C ALA A 20 16.22 0.77 7.88
N ALA A 21 16.45 -0.43 8.41
CA ALA A 21 15.39 -1.40 8.70
C ALA A 21 14.69 -1.17 10.05
N SER A 22 15.29 -0.39 10.96
CA SER A 22 14.79 -0.25 12.33
C SER A 22 13.37 0.30 12.42
N GLY A 23 13.02 1.28 11.57
CA GLY A 23 11.67 1.85 11.52
C GLY A 23 10.61 0.81 11.17
N VAL A 24 10.89 -0.03 10.18
CA VAL A 24 10.00 -1.11 9.75
C VAL A 24 9.80 -2.13 10.86
N LEU A 25 10.88 -2.59 11.50
CA LEU A 25 10.82 -3.56 12.59
C LEU A 25 10.01 -3.08 13.79
N LEU A 26 10.03 -1.77 14.07
CA LEU A 26 9.22 -1.19 15.14
C LEU A 26 7.75 -1.02 14.76
N GLN A 27 7.45 -0.73 13.50
CA GLN A 27 6.07 -0.45 13.03
C GLN A 27 5.23 -1.72 12.85
N TYR A 28 5.81 -2.81 12.36
CA TYR A 28 5.07 -4.05 12.06
C TYR A 28 4.29 -4.64 13.23
N PRO A 29 4.83 -4.70 14.48
CA PRO A 29 4.03 -5.16 15.63
C PRO A 29 2.77 -4.34 15.89
N PHE A 30 2.81 -3.02 15.67
CA PHE A 30 1.62 -2.16 15.80
C PHE A 30 0.58 -2.47 14.71
N TYR A 31 1.00 -2.69 13.47
CA TYR A 31 0.10 -3.09 12.39
C TYR A 31 -0.53 -4.47 12.66
N ALA A 32 0.24 -5.43 13.18
CA ALA A 32 -0.27 -6.72 13.60
C ALA A 32 -1.29 -6.59 14.73
N GLY A 33 -1.08 -5.66 15.67
CA GLY A 33 -2.04 -5.34 16.74
C GLY A 33 -3.35 -4.76 16.18
N ILE A 34 -3.28 -3.82 15.24
CA ILE A 34 -4.46 -3.26 14.56
C ILE A 34 -5.23 -4.37 13.84
N PHE A 35 -4.55 -5.22 13.07
CA PHE A 35 -5.17 -6.38 12.42
C PHE A 35 -5.88 -7.30 13.43
N GLY A 36 -5.23 -7.62 14.55
CA GLY A 36 -5.81 -8.45 15.60
C GLY A 36 -7.08 -7.85 16.19
N ILE A 37 -7.12 -6.54 16.41
CA ILE A 37 -8.32 -5.82 16.88
C ILE A 37 -9.42 -5.91 15.83
N MET A 38 -9.12 -5.60 14.57
CA MET A 38 -10.12 -5.61 13.48
C MET A 38 -10.73 -7.00 13.28
N ALA A 39 -9.88 -8.05 13.29
CA ALA A 39 -10.33 -9.42 13.14
C ALA A 39 -11.14 -9.90 14.36
N GLY A 40 -10.69 -9.54 15.58
CA GLY A 40 -11.32 -10.01 16.83
C GLY A 40 -12.62 -9.28 17.19
N THR A 41 -12.84 -8.07 16.70
CA THR A 41 -14.03 -7.24 17.03
C THR A 41 -15.13 -7.31 15.96
N GLY A 42 -14.90 -7.96 14.82
CA GLY A 42 -15.83 -7.97 13.69
C GLY A 42 -15.83 -6.65 12.89
N LEU A 43 -14.88 -5.75 13.16
CA LEU A 43 -14.80 -4.45 12.47
C LEU A 43 -14.57 -4.63 10.96
N SER A 44 -13.80 -5.64 10.54
CA SER A 44 -13.60 -5.94 9.12
C SER A 44 -14.92 -6.26 8.42
N ALA A 45 -15.80 -7.07 9.03
CA ALA A 45 -17.12 -7.39 8.49
C ALA A 45 -18.02 -6.15 8.42
N ALA A 46 -17.98 -5.28 9.42
CA ALA A 46 -18.75 -4.04 9.43
C ALA A 46 -18.30 -3.07 8.30
N ILE A 47 -16.98 -3.00 8.04
CA ILE A 47 -16.43 -2.20 6.93
C ILE A 47 -16.84 -2.82 5.57
N ALA A 48 -16.77 -4.15 5.43
CA ALA A 48 -17.22 -4.84 4.22
C ALA A 48 -18.69 -4.55 3.92
N ASP A 49 -19.53 -4.63 4.94
CA ASP A 49 -20.95 -4.35 4.85
C ASP A 49 -21.22 -2.90 4.41
N LEU A 50 -20.45 -1.95 4.94
CA LEU A 50 -20.51 -0.56 4.50
C LEU A 50 -20.18 -0.42 3.00
N PHE A 51 -19.13 -1.07 2.52
CA PHE A 51 -18.79 -1.04 1.09
C PHE A 51 -19.90 -1.65 0.22
N VAL A 52 -20.50 -2.75 0.66
CA VAL A 52 -21.63 -3.39 -0.05
C VAL A 52 -22.84 -2.46 -0.12
N HIS A 53 -23.10 -1.68 0.93
CA HIS A 53 -24.23 -0.74 0.94
C HIS A 53 -23.98 0.53 0.12
N VAL A 54 -22.74 0.99 0.04
CA VAL A 54 -22.38 2.24 -0.63
C VAL A 54 -22.03 2.03 -2.11
N ALA A 55 -21.48 0.87 -2.47
CA ALA A 55 -21.00 0.57 -3.81
C ALA A 55 -21.83 -0.55 -4.46
N SER A 56 -22.10 -0.42 -5.74
CA SER A 56 -22.56 -1.53 -6.59
C SER A 56 -21.37 -2.31 -7.14
N ALA A 57 -21.64 -3.48 -7.74
CA ALA A 57 -20.62 -4.26 -8.44
C ALA A 57 -19.81 -3.44 -9.46
N THR A 58 -20.44 -2.45 -10.09
CA THR A 58 -19.80 -1.57 -11.07
C THR A 58 -18.85 -0.56 -10.43
N TRP A 59 -19.23 0.00 -9.29
CA TRP A 59 -18.49 1.07 -8.63
C TRP A 59 -17.52 0.59 -7.55
N LEU A 60 -17.61 -0.69 -7.12
CA LEU A 60 -16.74 -1.23 -6.09
C LEU A 60 -15.24 -1.07 -6.43
N PRO A 61 -14.76 -1.35 -7.68
CA PRO A 61 -13.34 -1.13 -8.01
C PRO A 61 -12.92 0.32 -7.82
N ALA A 62 -13.70 1.27 -8.29
CA ALA A 62 -13.41 2.70 -8.12
C ALA A 62 -13.40 3.12 -6.65
N THR A 63 -14.32 2.59 -5.84
CA THR A 63 -14.42 2.84 -4.40
C THR A 63 -13.18 2.30 -3.68
N ILE A 64 -12.79 1.06 -3.94
CA ILE A 64 -11.61 0.43 -3.31
C ILE A 64 -10.32 1.10 -3.77
N PHE A 65 -10.19 1.44 -5.06
CA PHE A 65 -9.05 2.22 -5.57
C PHE A 65 -8.89 3.54 -4.81
N THR A 66 -9.97 4.32 -4.71
CA THR A 66 -9.95 5.62 -4.04
C THR A 66 -9.67 5.47 -2.55
N TYR A 67 -10.31 4.50 -1.91
CA TYR A 67 -10.08 4.18 -0.50
C TYR A 67 -8.61 3.80 -0.25
N SER A 68 -8.06 2.89 -1.05
CA SER A 68 -6.66 2.47 -0.92
C SER A 68 -5.70 3.63 -1.15
N ALA A 69 -5.96 4.48 -2.15
CA ALA A 69 -5.14 5.66 -2.43
C ALA A 69 -5.16 6.66 -1.27
N VAL A 70 -6.33 6.96 -0.72
CA VAL A 70 -6.45 7.88 0.42
C VAL A 70 -5.78 7.32 1.66
N LEU A 71 -6.07 6.07 2.01
CA LEU A 71 -5.50 5.46 3.21
C LEU A 71 -3.98 5.25 3.09
N GLY A 72 -3.47 4.94 1.89
CA GLY A 72 -2.04 4.78 1.62
C GLY A 72 -1.21 6.03 1.86
N VAL A 73 -1.81 7.22 1.80
CA VAL A 73 -1.15 8.47 2.19
C VAL A 73 -0.86 8.51 3.69
N PHE A 74 -1.75 7.94 4.51
CA PHE A 74 -1.62 7.94 5.98
C PHE A 74 -0.89 6.72 6.51
N VAL A 75 -1.02 5.58 5.84
CA VAL A 75 -0.39 4.31 6.23
C VAL A 75 0.60 3.90 5.13
N PRO A 76 1.87 4.31 5.24
CA PRO A 76 2.86 4.16 4.18
C PRO A 76 3.45 2.73 4.12
N SER A 77 2.60 1.72 4.05
CA SER A 77 3.00 0.31 3.99
C SER A 77 1.91 -0.53 3.31
N GLY A 78 2.03 -0.73 2.00
CA GLY A 78 1.06 -1.49 1.22
C GLY A 78 0.84 -2.91 1.74
N GLY A 79 1.91 -3.63 2.08
CA GLY A 79 1.81 -4.99 2.61
C GLY A 79 1.13 -5.07 3.97
N ALA A 80 1.52 -4.22 4.92
CA ALA A 80 0.88 -4.19 6.25
C ALA A 80 -0.58 -3.75 6.17
N LYS A 81 -0.86 -2.76 5.33
CA LYS A 81 -2.20 -2.27 5.06
C LYS A 81 -3.07 -3.37 4.44
N TRP A 82 -2.54 -4.10 3.44
CA TRP A 82 -3.25 -5.21 2.80
C TRP A 82 -3.63 -6.32 3.78
N VAL A 83 -2.74 -6.67 4.72
CA VAL A 83 -3.07 -7.66 5.76
C VAL A 83 -4.31 -7.27 6.56
N ILE A 84 -4.47 -5.97 6.82
CA ILE A 84 -5.63 -5.43 7.55
C ILE A 84 -6.88 -5.38 6.65
N GLU A 85 -6.72 -5.00 5.40
CA GLU A 85 -7.80 -4.63 4.49
C GLU A 85 -8.32 -5.78 3.64
N ALA A 86 -7.48 -6.77 3.33
CA ALA A 86 -7.86 -7.90 2.50
C ALA A 86 -9.18 -8.59 2.92
N PRO A 87 -9.43 -8.86 4.20
CA PRO A 87 -10.67 -9.52 4.62
C PRO A 87 -11.92 -8.81 4.11
N TYR A 88 -12.07 -7.51 4.39
CA TYR A 88 -13.27 -6.78 4.00
C TYR A 88 -13.32 -6.39 2.52
N VAL A 89 -12.17 -6.16 1.88
CA VAL A 89 -12.11 -5.93 0.43
C VAL A 89 -12.56 -7.17 -0.34
N LEU A 90 -12.05 -8.34 0.03
CA LEU A 90 -12.39 -9.60 -0.64
C LEU A 90 -13.81 -10.08 -0.30
N GLU A 91 -14.29 -9.84 0.92
CA GLU A 91 -15.66 -10.13 1.32
C GLU A 91 -16.66 -9.27 0.54
N SER A 92 -16.40 -7.97 0.40
CA SER A 92 -17.20 -7.07 -0.43
C SER A 92 -17.22 -7.49 -1.90
N ALA A 93 -16.05 -7.88 -2.44
CA ALA A 93 -15.93 -8.39 -3.80
C ALA A 93 -16.78 -9.65 -4.01
N LYS A 94 -16.71 -10.59 -3.08
CA LYS A 94 -17.51 -11.83 -3.11
C LYS A 94 -19.00 -11.53 -3.04
N ALA A 95 -19.42 -10.65 -2.14
CA ALA A 95 -20.82 -10.28 -1.96
C ALA A 95 -21.43 -9.62 -3.21
N LEU A 96 -20.65 -8.83 -3.94
CA LEU A 96 -21.07 -8.12 -5.15
C LEU A 96 -20.71 -8.84 -6.47
N GLY A 97 -20.14 -10.07 -6.39
CA GLY A 97 -19.79 -10.84 -7.59
C GLY A 97 -18.65 -10.24 -8.41
N VAL A 98 -17.74 -9.48 -7.78
CA VAL A 98 -16.56 -8.91 -8.44
C VAL A 98 -15.38 -9.86 -8.31
N PRO A 99 -14.62 -10.15 -9.40
CA PRO A 99 -13.47 -11.04 -9.30
C PRO A 99 -12.42 -10.58 -8.27
N ALA A 100 -12.04 -11.47 -7.33
CA ALA A 100 -11.10 -11.15 -6.26
C ALA A 100 -9.75 -10.65 -6.80
N GLY A 101 -9.22 -11.28 -7.88
CA GLY A 101 -7.98 -10.85 -8.51
C GLY A 101 -8.04 -9.41 -9.02
N TRP A 102 -9.19 -8.99 -9.55
CA TRP A 102 -9.39 -7.61 -9.99
C TRP A 102 -9.36 -6.64 -8.81
N MET A 103 -9.93 -7.04 -7.68
CA MET A 103 -9.90 -6.21 -6.47
C MET A 103 -8.51 -6.04 -5.90
N VAL A 104 -7.67 -7.10 -5.95
CA VAL A 104 -6.25 -6.99 -5.56
C VAL A 104 -5.52 -5.99 -6.45
N VAL A 105 -5.67 -6.09 -7.78
CA VAL A 105 -5.06 -5.14 -8.73
C VAL A 105 -5.54 -3.71 -8.49
N THR A 106 -6.83 -3.54 -8.29
CA THR A 106 -7.44 -2.23 -8.03
C THR A 106 -6.91 -1.60 -6.76
N TYR A 107 -6.82 -2.38 -5.70
CA TYR A 107 -6.25 -1.97 -4.43
C TYR A 107 -4.77 -1.55 -4.58
N ASP A 108 -3.97 -2.38 -5.27
CA ASP A 108 -2.54 -2.13 -5.47
C ASP A 108 -2.28 -0.87 -6.31
N LEU A 109 -3.10 -0.62 -7.33
CA LEU A 109 -3.06 0.63 -8.10
C LEU A 109 -3.34 1.86 -7.23
N GLY A 110 -4.28 1.77 -6.28
CA GLY A 110 -4.53 2.83 -5.31
C GLY A 110 -3.31 3.09 -4.42
N GLU A 111 -2.69 2.03 -3.93
CA GLU A 111 -1.45 2.11 -3.15
C GLU A 111 -0.29 2.72 -3.96
N ALA A 112 -0.14 2.33 -5.23
CA ALA A 112 0.88 2.88 -6.11
C ALA A 112 0.73 4.39 -6.29
N VAL A 113 -0.50 4.89 -6.41
CA VAL A 113 -0.75 6.35 -6.50
C VAL A 113 -0.48 7.04 -5.16
N ALA A 114 -0.84 6.43 -4.03
CA ALA A 114 -0.51 6.95 -2.71
C ALA A 114 0.99 7.12 -2.51
N ASN A 115 1.79 6.17 -3.02
CA ASN A 115 3.25 6.21 -2.96
C ASN A 115 3.88 7.37 -3.75
N LEU A 116 3.16 7.97 -4.69
CA LEU A 116 3.58 9.19 -5.37
C LEU A 116 3.37 10.44 -4.51
N VAL A 117 2.42 10.39 -3.57
CA VAL A 117 2.06 11.51 -2.71
C VAL A 117 2.87 11.50 -1.42
N GLN A 118 3.06 10.33 -0.80
CA GLN A 118 3.84 10.21 0.42
C GLN A 118 5.26 9.67 0.12
N PRO A 119 6.32 10.34 0.59
CA PRO A 119 7.70 10.03 0.22
C PRO A 119 8.37 8.97 1.11
N PHE A 120 7.64 8.34 2.03
CA PHE A 120 8.23 7.53 3.11
C PHE A 120 9.10 6.37 2.58
N TRP A 121 8.63 5.69 1.54
CA TRP A 121 9.36 4.55 0.94
C TRP A 121 10.68 4.97 0.27
N MET A 122 10.78 6.22 -0.21
CA MET A 122 11.97 6.71 -0.91
C MET A 122 13.03 7.29 0.04
N LEU A 123 12.70 7.59 1.30
CA LEU A 123 13.62 8.26 2.23
C LEU A 123 14.98 7.57 2.37
N PRO A 124 15.08 6.22 2.46
CA PRO A 124 16.38 5.54 2.53
C PRO A 124 17.22 5.77 1.27
N ILE A 125 16.61 5.73 0.08
CA ILE A 125 17.28 5.93 -1.21
C ILE A 125 17.73 7.40 -1.35
N LEU A 126 16.89 8.33 -0.95
CA LEU A 126 17.23 9.77 -0.97
C LEU A 126 18.42 10.08 -0.07
N GLY A 127 18.49 9.42 1.10
CA GLY A 127 19.64 9.54 2.00
C GLY A 127 20.96 9.08 1.36
N ILE A 128 20.92 7.98 0.61
CA ILE A 128 22.08 7.46 -0.13
C ILE A 128 22.50 8.42 -1.25
N LEU A 129 21.52 9.00 -1.95
CA LEU A 129 21.74 9.93 -3.07
C LEU A 129 22.06 11.35 -2.63
N GLY A 130 21.97 11.66 -1.33
CA GLY A 130 22.17 13.02 -0.80
C GLY A 130 21.06 14.00 -1.23
N LEU A 131 19.88 13.49 -1.61
CA LEU A 131 18.72 14.27 -2.03
C LEU A 131 17.73 14.44 -0.87
N ARG A 132 16.92 15.50 -0.95
CA ARG A 132 15.83 15.72 0.01
C ARG A 132 14.50 15.36 -0.65
N ALA A 133 13.54 14.86 0.15
CA ALA A 133 12.20 14.52 -0.34
C ALA A 133 11.56 15.68 -1.14
N ARG A 134 11.71 16.92 -0.68
CA ARG A 134 11.17 18.11 -1.34
C ARG A 134 11.71 18.34 -2.78
N ASP A 135 12.89 17.81 -3.08
CA ASP A 135 13.52 18.00 -4.40
C ASP A 135 12.83 17.12 -5.47
N LEU A 136 12.11 16.05 -5.04
CA LEU A 136 11.38 15.13 -5.91
C LEU A 136 9.85 15.22 -5.79
N MET A 137 9.31 15.60 -4.63
CA MET A 137 7.87 15.58 -4.36
C MET A 137 7.05 16.40 -5.38
N GLY A 138 7.59 17.51 -5.90
CA GLY A 138 6.91 18.30 -6.93
C GLY A 138 6.62 17.48 -8.20
N TYR A 139 7.58 16.67 -8.63
CA TYR A 139 7.43 15.81 -9.80
C TYR A 139 6.47 14.65 -9.54
N THR A 140 6.61 14.00 -8.39
CA THR A 140 5.72 12.87 -8.04
C THR A 140 4.27 13.32 -7.87
N TYR A 141 4.02 14.52 -7.35
CA TYR A 141 2.67 15.09 -7.27
C TYR A 141 2.07 15.38 -8.64
N LEU A 142 2.83 15.91 -9.58
CA LEU A 142 2.35 16.11 -10.95
C LEU A 142 1.96 14.79 -11.60
N VAL A 143 2.78 13.76 -11.40
CA VAL A 143 2.47 12.40 -11.88
C VAL A 143 1.21 11.85 -11.20
N ALA A 144 1.07 12.02 -9.88
CA ALA A 144 -0.12 11.58 -9.15
C ALA A 144 -1.41 12.26 -9.63
N ILE A 145 -1.37 13.57 -9.90
CA ILE A 145 -2.52 14.33 -10.43
C ILE A 145 -3.00 13.77 -11.78
N VAL A 146 -2.08 13.28 -12.61
CA VAL A 146 -2.42 12.69 -13.90
C VAL A 146 -2.83 11.23 -13.76
N LEU A 147 -2.08 10.45 -12.98
CA LEU A 147 -2.30 9.01 -12.85
C LEU A 147 -3.54 8.67 -12.02
N PHE A 148 -3.90 9.45 -11.01
CA PHE A 148 -5.08 9.17 -10.19
C PHE A 148 -6.36 9.12 -11.02
N PRO A 149 -6.75 10.16 -11.80
CA PRO A 149 -7.96 10.11 -12.60
C PRO A 149 -7.87 9.08 -13.73
N LEU A 150 -6.69 8.88 -14.32
CA LEU A 150 -6.50 7.87 -15.36
C LEU A 150 -6.70 6.46 -14.79
N ALA A 151 -6.07 6.13 -13.68
CA ALA A 151 -6.24 4.81 -13.04
C ALA A 151 -7.68 4.61 -12.57
N LEU A 152 -8.31 5.63 -11.97
CA LEU A 152 -9.72 5.58 -11.58
C LEU A 152 -10.63 5.25 -12.77
N LEU A 153 -10.39 5.89 -13.92
CA LEU A 153 -11.13 5.62 -15.16
C LEU A 153 -10.88 4.17 -15.62
N LEU A 154 -9.63 3.73 -15.64
CA LEU A 154 -9.26 2.40 -16.11
C LEU A 154 -9.85 1.28 -15.23
N VAL A 155 -9.77 1.40 -13.90
CA VAL A 155 -10.33 0.37 -13.00
C VAL A 155 -11.85 0.29 -13.08
N THR A 156 -12.49 1.38 -13.50
CA THR A 156 -13.95 1.42 -13.72
C THR A 156 -14.34 0.82 -15.04
N LEU A 157 -13.60 1.14 -16.13
CA LEU A 157 -13.95 0.74 -17.49
C LEU A 157 -13.46 -0.67 -17.87
N LEU A 158 -12.28 -1.08 -17.38
CA LEU A 158 -11.66 -2.36 -17.75
C LEU A 158 -12.07 -3.51 -16.83
N ARG A 159 -13.15 -3.35 -16.09
CA ARG A 159 -13.65 -4.40 -15.19
C ARG A 159 -13.87 -5.70 -15.98
N PRO A 160 -13.28 -6.84 -15.56
CA PRO A 160 -13.55 -8.14 -16.16
C PRO A 160 -15.05 -8.45 -16.07
N ALA A 161 -15.61 -9.02 -17.12
CA ALA A 161 -16.95 -9.59 -17.07
C ALA A 161 -16.97 -10.71 -16.02
N SER A 162 -17.96 -10.69 -15.16
CA SER A 162 -18.19 -11.72 -14.12
C SER A 162 -18.57 -13.06 -14.77
#